data_6e4d31e76bf6b94f04d2d13e38d6e308
#
_entry.id   6e4d31e76bf6b94f04d2d13e38d6e308
#
_cell.length_a   1.000
_cell.length_b   1.000
_cell.length_c   1.000
_cell.angle_alpha   90.00
_cell.angle_beta   90.00
_cell.angle_gamma   90.00
#
_symmetry.space_group_name_H-M   'P 1'
#
loop_
_entity.id
_entity.type
_entity.pdbx_description
1 polymer ?
#
loop_
_entity_poly.entity_id
_entity_poly.type
_entity_poly.pdbx_seq_one_letter_code
_entity_poly.pdbx_strand_id
1 'polypeptide(L)'
;MASGLGRRFGGNKLMADFGGEPMIAQILRATDGLFEKRLVVTRSEEAAAYCRILSVDVLLHELPLRSDTVRLGLHAMRDTDGCLFTPADQPLLTLETVSALIRCFCEDSSAIWRPACDGEPGSPVLFPRWSYNELLTLPEGKGGGYVAARHPDRVRTLPVRDPHELMDADTPEEFAHLLSIHLNAARKDDSHEL
;
A
#
# COMPACT_ATOMS: atom_id res chain seq x y z
N MET A 1 0.17 -3.42 3.69
CA MET A 1 -0.77 -3.76 4.78
C MET A 1 -1.96 -4.53 4.20
N ALA A 2 -2.15 -5.77 4.60
CA ALA A 2 -3.03 -6.75 3.96
C ALA A 2 -3.98 -7.44 4.96
N SER A 3 -4.41 -6.74 6.01
CA SER A 3 -5.18 -7.32 7.14
C SER A 3 -6.68 -7.05 7.07
N GLY A 4 -7.18 -6.44 5.99
CA GLY A 4 -8.61 -6.25 5.75
C GLY A 4 -9.34 -7.58 5.56
N LEU A 5 -10.54 -7.72 6.17
CA LEU A 5 -11.34 -8.97 6.08
C LEU A 5 -12.19 -9.07 4.79
N GLY A 6 -12.16 -8.08 3.91
CA GLY A 6 -12.95 -8.09 2.67
C GLY A 6 -14.48 -8.30 2.87
N ARG A 7 -15.05 -7.85 3.99
CA ARG A 7 -16.45 -8.13 4.35
C ARG A 7 -17.45 -7.67 3.28
N ARG A 8 -17.19 -6.51 2.66
CA ARG A 8 -18.03 -5.95 1.57
C ARG A 8 -17.78 -6.67 0.25
N PHE A 9 -16.62 -7.25 0.07
CA PHE A 9 -16.25 -8.01 -1.13
C PHE A 9 -16.83 -9.45 -1.13
N GLY A 10 -17.20 -9.97 0.04
CA GLY A 10 -17.76 -11.32 0.17
C GLY A 10 -16.73 -12.46 0.16
N GLY A 11 -15.43 -12.13 0.29
CA GLY A 11 -14.35 -13.12 0.27
C GLY A 11 -12.97 -12.49 0.46
N ASN A 12 -11.92 -13.27 0.21
CA ASN A 12 -10.54 -12.81 0.26
C ASN A 12 -10.17 -12.02 -1.00
N LYS A 13 -10.51 -10.72 -1.02
CA LYS A 13 -10.28 -9.84 -2.17
C LYS A 13 -8.83 -9.81 -2.65
N LEU A 14 -7.86 -9.99 -1.75
CA LEU A 14 -6.44 -9.95 -2.09
C LEU A 14 -6.00 -11.13 -2.96
N MET A 15 -6.74 -12.25 -2.86
CA MET A 15 -6.50 -13.46 -3.63
C MET A 15 -7.44 -13.61 -4.84
N ALA A 16 -8.34 -12.63 -5.06
CA ALA A 16 -9.19 -12.61 -6.25
C ALA A 16 -8.33 -12.42 -7.52
N ASP A 17 -8.72 -13.09 -8.60
CA ASP A 17 -8.02 -13.01 -9.89
C ASP A 17 -8.11 -11.60 -10.48
N PHE A 18 -6.97 -10.95 -10.62
CA PHE A 18 -6.81 -9.63 -11.20
C PHE A 18 -5.92 -9.70 -12.46
N GLY A 19 -6.52 -10.19 -13.54
CA GLY A 19 -5.83 -10.29 -14.82
C GLY A 19 -4.88 -11.50 -14.91
N GLY A 20 -5.24 -12.64 -14.32
CA GLY A 20 -4.46 -13.88 -14.36
C GLY A 20 -3.61 -14.13 -13.11
N GLU A 21 -3.61 -13.21 -12.15
CA GLU A 21 -2.87 -13.32 -10.90
C GLU A 21 -3.67 -12.76 -9.71
N PRO A 22 -3.36 -13.17 -8.47
CA PRO A 22 -4.00 -12.57 -7.29
C PRO A 22 -3.79 -11.07 -7.23
N MET A 23 -4.82 -10.29 -6.84
CA MET A 23 -4.75 -8.83 -6.75
C MET A 23 -3.55 -8.33 -5.95
N ILE A 24 -3.15 -9.01 -4.88
CA ILE A 24 -1.97 -8.65 -4.07
C ILE A 24 -0.67 -8.63 -4.90
N ALA A 25 -0.58 -9.37 -6.01
CA ALA A 25 0.60 -9.39 -6.87
C ALA A 25 0.91 -8.00 -7.43
N GLN A 26 -0.12 -7.19 -7.68
CA GLN A 26 0.06 -5.85 -8.26
C GLN A 26 0.86 -4.95 -7.31
N ILE A 27 0.49 -4.91 -6.03
CA ILE A 27 1.22 -4.08 -5.05
C ILE A 27 2.63 -4.63 -4.76
N LEU A 28 2.82 -5.94 -4.85
CA LEU A 28 4.14 -6.54 -4.71
C LEU A 28 5.06 -6.12 -5.86
N ARG A 29 4.55 -6.01 -7.10
CA ARG A 29 5.30 -5.48 -8.24
C ARG A 29 5.59 -3.99 -8.11
N ALA A 30 4.59 -3.18 -7.74
CA ALA A 30 4.76 -1.74 -7.55
C ALA A 30 5.81 -1.37 -6.49
N THR A 31 6.20 -2.33 -5.64
CA THR A 31 7.18 -2.13 -4.57
C THR A 31 8.45 -2.96 -4.74
N ASP A 32 8.59 -3.69 -5.85
CA ASP A 32 9.69 -4.62 -6.03
C ASP A 32 11.03 -3.92 -6.25
N GLY A 33 12.07 -4.42 -5.60
CA GLY A 33 13.44 -3.89 -5.74
C GLY A 33 13.67 -2.47 -5.19
N LEU A 34 12.65 -1.83 -4.58
CA LEU A 34 12.74 -0.43 -4.16
C LEU A 34 13.17 -0.24 -2.70
N PHE A 35 13.14 -1.28 -1.89
CA PHE A 35 13.32 -1.19 -0.43
C PHE A 35 14.36 -2.19 0.06
N GLU A 36 15.15 -1.78 1.06
CA GLU A 36 16.06 -2.68 1.77
C GLU A 36 15.30 -3.80 2.49
N LYS A 37 14.14 -3.46 3.06
CA LYS A 37 13.25 -4.41 3.74
C LYS A 37 11.82 -4.24 3.24
N ARG A 38 11.16 -5.35 2.95
CA ARG A 38 9.76 -5.39 2.54
C ARG A 38 9.02 -6.46 3.35
N LEU A 39 7.89 -6.09 3.95
CA LEU A 39 7.12 -6.96 4.82
C LEU A 39 5.63 -6.86 4.50
N VAL A 40 4.99 -7.99 4.28
CA VAL A 40 3.52 -8.08 4.22
C VAL A 40 2.98 -8.47 5.59
N VAL A 41 2.15 -7.60 6.17
CA VAL A 41 1.43 -7.87 7.41
C VAL A 41 0.00 -8.23 7.05
N THR A 42 -0.41 -9.47 7.33
CA THR A 42 -1.69 -10.02 6.88
C THR A 42 -2.37 -10.88 7.92
N ARG A 43 -3.69 -11.07 7.75
CA ARG A 43 -4.53 -12.03 8.50
C ARG A 43 -4.96 -13.23 7.65
N SER A 44 -4.56 -13.23 6.37
CA SER A 44 -4.91 -14.28 5.42
C SER A 44 -3.74 -15.25 5.24
N GLU A 45 -3.98 -16.54 5.59
CA GLU A 45 -3.01 -17.61 5.32
C GLU A 45 -2.73 -17.78 3.82
N GLU A 46 -3.75 -17.61 2.97
CA GLU A 46 -3.58 -17.71 1.51
C GLU A 46 -2.66 -16.61 0.99
N ALA A 47 -2.89 -15.35 1.40
CA ALA A 47 -2.02 -14.24 1.03
C ALA A 47 -0.60 -14.43 1.59
N ALA A 48 -0.48 -14.95 2.81
CA ALA A 48 0.82 -15.25 3.41
C ALA A 48 1.56 -16.33 2.62
N ALA A 49 0.88 -17.41 2.24
CA ALA A 49 1.47 -18.49 1.44
C ALA A 49 1.94 -17.97 0.08
N TYR A 50 1.12 -17.16 -0.61
CA TYR A 50 1.47 -16.55 -1.88
C TYR A 50 2.72 -15.65 -1.77
N CYS A 51 2.78 -14.78 -0.77
CA CYS A 51 3.94 -13.90 -0.55
C CYS A 51 5.23 -14.70 -0.28
N ARG A 52 5.15 -15.79 0.50
CA ARG A 52 6.31 -16.67 0.77
C ARG A 52 6.85 -17.35 -0.49
N ILE A 53 5.97 -17.76 -1.42
CA ILE A 53 6.38 -18.29 -2.74
C ILE A 53 7.22 -17.27 -3.52
N LEU A 54 6.87 -15.97 -3.38
CA LEU A 54 7.59 -14.86 -4.01
C LEU A 54 8.78 -14.36 -3.17
N SER A 55 9.17 -15.08 -2.11
CA SER A 55 10.27 -14.71 -1.22
C SER A 55 10.09 -13.33 -0.55
N VAL A 56 8.84 -12.92 -0.31
CA VAL A 56 8.52 -11.70 0.42
C VAL A 56 8.28 -12.06 1.90
N ASP A 57 8.91 -11.31 2.81
CA ASP A 57 8.72 -11.50 4.25
C ASP A 57 7.26 -11.28 4.66
N VAL A 58 6.76 -12.14 5.53
CA VAL A 58 5.36 -12.11 5.98
C VAL A 58 5.26 -12.18 7.48
N LEU A 59 4.43 -11.30 8.04
CA LEU A 59 3.95 -11.39 9.41
C LEU A 59 2.46 -11.72 9.39
N LEU A 60 2.14 -12.95 9.75
CA LEU A 60 0.77 -13.41 9.91
C LEU A 60 0.30 -13.15 11.33
N HIS A 61 -0.93 -12.65 11.50
CA HIS A 61 -1.52 -12.35 12.81
C HIS A 61 -3.04 -12.49 12.80
N GLU A 62 -3.63 -12.54 14.00
CA GLU A 62 -5.10 -12.63 14.18
C GLU A 62 -5.71 -11.37 14.82
N LEU A 63 -4.90 -10.38 15.18
CA LEU A 63 -5.35 -9.16 15.84
C LEU A 63 -6.34 -8.38 14.97
N PRO A 64 -7.44 -7.85 15.54
CA PRO A 64 -8.57 -7.37 14.74
C PRO A 64 -8.42 -5.96 14.18
N LEU A 65 -7.54 -5.13 14.75
CA LEU A 65 -7.55 -3.70 14.51
C LEU A 65 -6.50 -3.26 13.47
N ARG A 66 -6.81 -2.20 12.72
CA ARG A 66 -5.85 -1.57 11.81
C ARG A 66 -4.60 -1.08 12.55
N SER A 67 -4.76 -0.53 13.75
CA SER A 67 -3.65 -0.11 14.60
C SER A 67 -2.70 -1.24 14.95
N ASP A 68 -3.19 -2.48 15.09
CA ASP A 68 -2.35 -3.65 15.36
C ASP A 68 -1.46 -3.96 14.16
N THR A 69 -2.04 -3.94 12.95
CA THR A 69 -1.30 -4.14 11.70
C THR A 69 -0.17 -3.13 11.53
N VAL A 70 -0.43 -1.84 11.84
CA VAL A 70 0.58 -0.78 11.78
C VAL A 70 1.69 -1.05 12.80
N ARG A 71 1.33 -1.33 14.06
CA ARG A 71 2.30 -1.60 15.14
C ARG A 71 3.19 -2.80 14.83
N LEU A 72 2.59 -3.91 14.38
CA LEU A 72 3.33 -5.14 14.03
C LEU A 72 4.32 -4.88 12.89
N GLY A 73 3.86 -4.23 11.82
CA GLY A 73 4.74 -3.89 10.69
C GLY A 73 5.87 -2.98 11.10
N LEU A 74 5.57 -1.93 11.87
CA LEU A 74 6.57 -0.97 12.29
C LEU A 74 7.59 -1.56 13.29
N HIS A 75 7.18 -2.49 14.15
CA HIS A 75 8.14 -3.20 15.02
C HIS A 75 9.23 -3.92 14.24
N ALA A 76 8.89 -4.50 13.09
CA ALA A 76 9.85 -5.15 12.21
C ALA A 76 10.75 -4.15 11.45
N MET A 77 10.27 -2.91 11.28
CA MET A 77 10.92 -1.84 10.52
C MET A 77 11.53 -0.73 11.40
N ARG A 78 11.58 -0.90 12.72
CA ARG A 78 11.95 0.17 13.67
C ARG A 78 13.36 0.73 13.47
N ASP A 79 14.25 -0.02 12.83
CA ASP A 79 15.65 0.37 12.62
C ASP A 79 15.87 1.08 11.27
N THR A 80 14.80 1.38 10.52
CA THR A 80 14.85 2.11 9.25
C THR A 80 14.67 3.62 9.45
N ASP A 81 15.14 4.43 8.51
CA ASP A 81 15.02 5.90 8.54
C ASP A 81 13.61 6.37 8.16
N GLY A 82 12.91 5.58 7.35
CA GLY A 82 11.53 5.78 6.95
C GLY A 82 10.82 4.48 6.66
N CYS A 83 9.48 4.49 6.73
CA CYS A 83 8.65 3.33 6.44
C CYS A 83 7.47 3.72 5.56
N LEU A 84 7.34 3.08 4.40
CA LEU A 84 6.19 3.22 3.51
C LEU A 84 5.10 2.25 3.95
N PHE A 85 3.94 2.78 4.32
CA PHE A 85 2.74 1.99 4.57
C PHE A 85 1.84 1.99 3.33
N THR A 86 1.75 0.84 2.69
CA THR A 86 1.00 0.65 1.45
C THR A 86 -0.20 -0.25 1.72
N PRO A 87 -1.44 0.18 1.42
CA PRO A 87 -2.59 -0.73 1.35
C PRO A 87 -2.33 -1.82 0.29
N ALA A 88 -2.84 -3.02 0.52
CA ALA A 88 -2.66 -4.12 -0.43
C ALA A 88 -3.81 -4.22 -1.46
N ASP A 89 -4.78 -3.34 -1.37
CA ASP A 89 -6.00 -3.27 -2.16
C ASP A 89 -6.06 -2.08 -3.13
N GLN A 90 -4.91 -1.49 -3.45
CA GLN A 90 -4.71 -0.49 -4.50
C GLN A 90 -3.98 -1.12 -5.70
N PRO A 91 -4.68 -1.87 -6.56
CA PRO A 91 -4.03 -2.71 -7.56
C PRO A 91 -3.42 -1.93 -8.74
N LEU A 92 -3.75 -0.66 -8.92
CA LEU A 92 -3.23 0.18 -10.00
C LEU A 92 -2.11 1.13 -9.54
N LEU A 93 -1.68 1.06 -8.28
CA LEU A 93 -0.50 1.81 -7.84
C LEU A 93 0.72 1.40 -8.66
N THR A 94 1.45 2.38 -9.18
CA THR A 94 2.59 2.13 -10.07
C THR A 94 3.93 2.14 -9.34
N LEU A 95 4.91 1.46 -9.91
CA LEU A 95 6.30 1.50 -9.45
C LEU A 95 6.90 2.91 -9.58
N GLU A 96 6.48 3.67 -10.59
CA GLU A 96 6.89 5.06 -10.81
C GLU A 96 6.46 5.96 -9.66
N THR A 97 5.20 5.85 -9.23
CA THR A 97 4.67 6.64 -8.11
C THR A 97 5.37 6.29 -6.80
N VAL A 98 5.61 5.00 -6.52
CA VAL A 98 6.36 4.57 -5.34
C VAL A 98 7.80 5.07 -5.38
N SER A 99 8.47 4.93 -6.53
CA SER A 99 9.85 5.43 -6.72
C SER A 99 9.95 6.95 -6.56
N ALA A 100 8.95 7.68 -7.05
CA ALA A 100 8.88 9.13 -6.90
C ALA A 100 8.72 9.55 -5.43
N LEU A 101 7.87 8.85 -4.66
CA LEU A 101 7.72 9.08 -3.22
C LEU A 101 9.03 8.86 -2.46
N ILE A 102 9.79 7.81 -2.81
CA ILE A 102 11.09 7.54 -2.22
C ILE A 102 12.08 8.66 -2.54
N ARG A 103 12.13 9.15 -3.78
CA ARG A 103 12.97 10.29 -4.16
C ARG A 103 12.64 11.54 -3.36
N CYS A 104 11.35 11.89 -3.27
CA CYS A 104 10.90 13.02 -2.45
C CYS A 104 11.31 12.87 -0.99
N PHE A 105 11.23 11.67 -0.44
CA PHE A 105 11.66 11.40 0.93
C PHE A 105 13.19 11.52 1.09
N CYS A 106 13.98 11.11 0.12
CA CYS A 106 15.42 11.28 0.14
C CYS A 106 15.83 12.77 0.10
N GLU A 107 15.03 13.62 -0.56
CA GLU A 107 15.25 15.07 -0.62
C GLU A 107 14.82 15.78 0.68
N ASP A 108 13.71 15.35 1.29
CA ASP A 108 13.22 15.84 2.59
C ASP A 108 12.70 14.69 3.46
N SER A 109 13.63 14.06 4.19
CA SER A 109 13.35 12.96 5.12
C SER A 109 12.73 13.42 6.44
N SER A 110 12.47 14.70 6.61
CA SER A 110 11.73 15.25 7.76
C SER A 110 10.22 15.29 7.56
N ALA A 111 9.76 15.19 6.31
CA ALA A 111 8.35 15.25 5.96
C ALA A 111 7.69 13.87 5.91
N ILE A 112 6.37 13.85 6.17
CA ILE A 112 5.49 12.72 5.85
C ILE A 112 5.07 12.89 4.39
N TRP A 113 5.43 11.94 3.53
CA TRP A 113 5.12 11.99 2.11
C TRP A 113 3.96 11.08 1.73
N ARG A 114 3.07 11.56 0.86
CA ARG A 114 1.96 10.79 0.31
C ARG A 114 1.58 11.27 -1.09
N PRO A 115 1.00 10.43 -1.96
CA PRO A 115 0.48 10.88 -3.23
C PRO A 115 -0.80 11.70 -3.03
N ALA A 116 -1.10 12.57 -3.98
CA ALA A 116 -2.38 13.28 -4.06
C ALA A 116 -2.82 13.43 -5.52
N CYS A 117 -4.11 13.24 -5.77
CA CYS A 117 -4.73 13.53 -7.06
C CYS A 117 -5.76 14.65 -6.88
N ASP A 118 -5.71 15.68 -7.73
CA ASP A 118 -6.61 16.84 -7.66
C ASP A 118 -6.68 17.50 -6.26
N GLY A 119 -5.57 17.45 -5.52
CA GLY A 119 -5.47 17.98 -4.16
C GLY A 119 -5.94 17.03 -3.06
N GLU A 120 -6.60 15.93 -3.41
CA GLU A 120 -7.04 14.92 -2.44
C GLU A 120 -5.92 13.93 -2.13
N PRO A 121 -5.48 13.87 -0.86
CA PRO A 121 -4.36 13.01 -0.47
C PRO A 121 -4.77 11.55 -0.34
N GLY A 122 -3.99 10.65 -0.97
CA GLY A 122 -4.18 9.20 -0.98
C GLY A 122 -3.18 8.40 -0.13
N SER A 123 -3.14 7.10 -0.39
CA SER A 123 -2.11 6.16 0.04
C SER A 123 -1.29 5.73 -1.19
N PRO A 124 -0.08 5.23 -1.00
CA PRO A 124 0.63 4.92 0.26
C PRO A 124 1.11 6.14 1.02
N VAL A 125 1.54 5.96 2.28
CA VAL A 125 2.11 7.04 3.08
C VAL A 125 3.48 6.64 3.59
N LEU A 126 4.48 7.47 3.32
CA LEU A 126 5.85 7.30 3.77
C LEU A 126 6.07 8.15 5.03
N PHE A 127 6.38 7.47 6.11
CA PHE A 127 6.58 8.07 7.42
C PHE A 127 8.06 8.11 7.79
N PRO A 128 8.59 9.28 8.21
CA PRO A 128 9.93 9.41 8.74
C PRO A 128 10.05 8.81 10.16
N ARG A 129 11.27 8.47 10.54
CA ARG A 129 11.59 7.82 11.82
C ARG A 129 11.07 8.57 13.05
N TRP A 130 11.04 9.92 13.02
CA TRP A 130 10.52 10.69 14.15
C TRP A 130 9.06 10.39 14.49
N SER A 131 8.25 9.95 13.52
CA SER A 131 6.83 9.65 13.71
C SER A 131 6.55 8.25 14.28
N TYR A 132 7.57 7.39 14.41
CA TYR A 132 7.40 5.99 14.78
C TYR A 132 6.79 5.80 16.16
N ASN A 133 7.17 6.61 17.14
CA ASN A 133 6.58 6.52 18.48
C ASN A 133 5.06 6.77 18.48
N GLU A 134 4.58 7.72 17.67
CA GLU A 134 3.15 7.98 17.52
C GLU A 134 2.44 6.84 16.78
N LEU A 135 3.06 6.28 15.75
CA LEU A 135 2.53 5.11 15.03
C LEU A 135 2.46 3.87 15.92
N LEU A 136 3.41 3.67 16.82
CA LEU A 136 3.42 2.56 17.77
C LEU A 136 2.36 2.73 18.88
N THR A 137 1.94 3.97 19.16
CA THR A 137 0.95 4.31 20.20
C THR A 137 -0.41 4.74 19.63
N LEU A 138 -0.72 4.34 18.37
CA LEU A 138 -1.98 4.66 17.73
C LEU A 138 -3.18 4.25 18.59
N PRO A 139 -4.23 5.09 18.69
CA PRO A 139 -5.51 4.67 19.26
C PRO A 139 -6.11 3.49 18.51
N GLU A 140 -6.97 2.73 19.18
CA GLU A 140 -7.62 1.56 18.59
C GLU A 140 -8.31 1.88 17.25
N GLY A 141 -8.09 1.03 16.26
CA GLY A 141 -8.67 1.15 14.92
C GLY A 141 -8.13 2.29 14.06
N LYS A 142 -7.28 3.17 14.57
CA LYS A 142 -6.64 4.22 13.78
C LYS A 142 -5.49 3.66 12.94
N GLY A 143 -5.21 4.30 11.80
CA GLY A 143 -4.07 4.03 10.95
C GLY A 143 -3.13 5.23 10.86
N GLY A 144 -2.11 5.17 9.99
CA GLY A 144 -1.11 6.23 9.82
C GLY A 144 -1.70 7.60 9.50
N GLY A 145 -2.85 7.67 8.81
CA GLY A 145 -3.55 8.94 8.57
C GLY A 145 -3.86 9.75 9.83
N TYR A 146 -4.03 9.07 10.97
CA TYR A 146 -4.20 9.75 12.26
C TYR A 146 -2.96 10.56 12.66
N VAL A 147 -1.77 10.03 12.44
CA VAL A 147 -0.51 10.74 12.70
C VAL A 147 -0.31 11.87 11.71
N ALA A 148 -0.54 11.63 10.42
CA ALA A 148 -0.43 12.66 9.39
C ALA A 148 -1.36 13.86 9.66
N ALA A 149 -2.60 13.62 10.11
CA ALA A 149 -3.56 14.68 10.44
C ALA A 149 -3.15 15.54 11.66
N ARG A 150 -2.28 15.03 12.53
CA ARG A 150 -1.75 15.78 13.69
C ARG A 150 -0.55 16.67 13.35
N HIS A 151 0.07 16.41 12.20
CA HIS A 151 1.26 17.14 11.73
C HIS A 151 1.05 17.70 10.31
N PRO A 152 -0.01 18.50 10.07
CA PRO A 152 -0.34 18.98 8.73
C PRO A 152 0.77 19.85 8.13
N ASP A 153 1.54 20.54 8.97
CA ASP A 153 2.72 21.34 8.59
C ASP A 153 3.87 20.48 8.06
N ARG A 154 3.93 19.21 8.42
CA ARG A 154 4.95 18.24 8.00
C ARG A 154 4.50 17.29 6.90
N VAL A 155 3.25 17.37 6.46
CA VAL A 155 2.76 16.58 5.32
C VAL A 155 3.14 17.27 4.02
N ARG A 156 3.67 16.47 3.08
CA ARG A 156 3.96 16.86 1.70
C ARG A 156 3.27 15.90 0.76
N THR A 157 2.84 16.41 -0.37
CA THR A 157 2.14 15.60 -1.37
C THR A 157 2.93 15.51 -2.67
N LEU A 158 2.94 14.31 -3.24
CA LEU A 158 3.39 14.04 -4.60
C LEU A 158 2.18 14.07 -5.53
N PRO A 159 2.11 14.97 -6.52
CA PRO A 159 1.01 14.97 -7.49
C PRO A 159 1.01 13.68 -8.33
N VAL A 160 -0.13 13.00 -8.38
CA VAL A 160 -0.40 11.85 -9.25
C VAL A 160 -1.46 12.25 -10.26
N ARG A 161 -1.31 11.84 -11.52
CA ARG A 161 -2.20 12.24 -12.61
C ARG A 161 -3.41 11.34 -12.75
N ASP A 162 -3.21 10.05 -12.53
CA ASP A 162 -4.28 9.05 -12.65
C ASP A 162 -4.89 8.76 -11.27
N PRO A 163 -6.14 9.18 -11.02
CA PRO A 163 -6.80 8.93 -9.74
C PRO A 163 -6.96 7.44 -9.44
N HIS A 164 -6.99 6.58 -10.46
CA HIS A 164 -7.16 5.14 -10.28
C HIS A 164 -5.98 4.48 -9.57
N GLU A 165 -4.78 5.08 -9.62
CA GLU A 165 -3.63 4.59 -8.84
C GLU A 165 -3.90 4.60 -7.32
N LEU A 166 -4.75 5.50 -6.85
CA LEU A 166 -5.03 5.73 -5.43
C LEU A 166 -6.36 5.11 -4.98
N MET A 167 -7.07 4.40 -5.87
CA MET A 167 -8.36 3.79 -5.56
C MET A 167 -8.20 2.41 -4.90
N ASP A 168 -8.97 2.21 -3.83
CA ASP A 168 -9.09 0.92 -3.15
C ASP A 168 -10.15 0.05 -3.87
N ALA A 169 -9.90 -1.26 -3.99
CA ALA A 169 -10.88 -2.24 -4.48
C ALA A 169 -11.69 -2.80 -3.30
N ASP A 170 -12.58 -2.01 -2.70
CA ASP A 170 -13.31 -2.37 -1.48
C ASP A 170 -14.58 -3.18 -1.75
N THR A 171 -15.19 -3.01 -2.93
CA THR A 171 -16.41 -3.70 -3.37
C THR A 171 -16.16 -4.51 -4.66
N PRO A 172 -17.02 -5.50 -4.98
CA PRO A 172 -16.92 -6.20 -6.27
C PRO A 172 -17.01 -5.28 -7.49
N GLU A 173 -17.79 -4.19 -7.40
CA GLU A 173 -17.97 -3.21 -8.46
C GLU A 173 -16.68 -2.41 -8.69
N GLU A 174 -16.05 -1.91 -7.60
CA GLU A 174 -14.76 -1.20 -7.67
C GLU A 174 -13.66 -2.12 -8.20
N PHE A 175 -13.61 -3.37 -7.75
CA PHE A 175 -12.69 -4.37 -8.24
C PHE A 175 -12.85 -4.59 -9.75
N ALA A 176 -14.08 -4.84 -10.23
CA ALA A 176 -14.35 -5.06 -11.64
C ALA A 176 -13.98 -3.82 -12.49
N HIS A 177 -14.24 -2.62 -11.98
CA HIS A 177 -13.86 -1.38 -12.63
C HIS A 177 -12.33 -1.27 -12.78
N LEU A 178 -11.57 -1.43 -11.69
CA LEU A 178 -10.10 -1.35 -11.72
C LEU A 178 -9.49 -2.47 -12.58
N LEU A 179 -10.05 -3.68 -12.53
CA LEU A 179 -9.63 -4.77 -13.41
C LEU A 179 -9.82 -4.42 -14.89
N SER A 180 -10.94 -3.76 -15.25
CA SER A 180 -11.19 -3.36 -16.63
C SER A 180 -10.16 -2.34 -17.13
N ILE A 181 -9.72 -1.41 -16.27
CA ILE A 181 -8.67 -0.44 -16.58
C ILE A 181 -7.34 -1.15 -16.79
N HIS A 182 -6.98 -2.07 -15.88
CA HIS A 182 -5.75 -2.87 -15.97
C HIS A 182 -5.65 -3.64 -17.29
N LEU A 183 -6.70 -4.38 -17.66
CA LEU A 183 -6.74 -5.16 -18.89
C LEU A 183 -6.70 -4.30 -20.16
N ASN A 184 -7.29 -3.10 -20.13
CA ASN A 184 -7.25 -2.17 -21.24
C ASN A 184 -5.86 -1.53 -21.42
N ALA A 185 -5.12 -1.29 -20.34
CA ALA A 185 -3.75 -0.81 -20.39
C ALA A 185 -2.82 -1.88 -21.01
N ALA A 186 -2.89 -3.13 -20.53
CA ALA A 186 -2.10 -4.24 -21.06
C ALA A 186 -2.29 -4.44 -22.57
N ARG A 187 -3.54 -4.33 -23.08
CA ARG A 187 -3.83 -4.46 -24.52
C ARG A 187 -3.23 -3.35 -25.38
N LYS A 188 -3.05 -2.15 -24.81
CA LYS A 188 -2.44 -1.03 -25.54
C LYS A 188 -0.93 -1.20 -25.67
N ASP A 189 -0.28 -1.74 -24.65
CA ASP A 189 1.16 -2.02 -24.68
C ASP A 189 1.49 -3.10 -25.72
N ASP A 190 0.72 -4.20 -25.76
CA ASP A 190 0.88 -5.27 -26.78
C ASP A 190 0.68 -4.76 -28.21
N SER A 191 -0.12 -3.72 -28.43
CA SER A 191 -0.40 -3.15 -29.77
C SER A 191 0.66 -2.18 -30.27
N HIS A 192 1.61 -1.77 -29.44
CA HIS A 192 2.70 -0.86 -29.80
C HIS A 192 4.03 -1.57 -30.07
N GLU A 193 4.12 -2.88 -29.79
CA GLU A 193 5.30 -3.70 -30.07
C GLU A 193 5.26 -4.41 -31.45
N LEU A 194 4.23 -4.18 -32.26
CA LEU A 194 4.06 -4.72 -33.63
C LEU A 194 4.26 -3.60 -34.68
#